data_5838f04cdb4b38cd9078c5e004d1201c
#
_entry.id   5838f04cdb4b38cd9078c5e004d1201c
#
_cell.length_a   1.000
_cell.length_b   1.000
_cell.length_c   1.000
_cell.angle_alpha   90.00
_cell.angle_beta   90.00
_cell.angle_gamma   90.00
#
_symmetry.space_group_name_H-M   'P 1'
#
loop_
_entity.id
_entity.type
_entity.pdbx_description
1 polymer ?
#
loop_
_entity_poly.entity_id
_entity_poly.type
_entity_poly.pdbx_seq_one_letter_code
_entity_poly.pdbx_strand_id
1 'polypeptide(L)'
;MDRPETRYARSGDIAVAYQVVGEGEKDLVLAFPFVSHLDLIWENPREARFVRRLSSFARVILFDRRGTGLSDPAAGAPTLEERMDDVRAVMDAAGSERAALLGMSEGSTMCMLFAATYPERTAALVLWGAMARSTAADDYPWALPKEALMESTEELVAPLWGQGATIEIFSPSLADDPRAREFQARFERQAASPMQVAQLEQMFLDTDVRGALPLIQAPTVVMHRRGDRAVNYRAARWLAEQIEGSRYLEFEGEDHFPWVGENSEEALDEIEEFLTGVRPKPPSERVLATVLFTDIVDSTRIAGDMGDARWRKLLTEHQDRVREQLARFEGREVKTTGDGFLAIFDGPTRAAGCAQAIVTDMPSLGIEVRAGLHTGEVELIGDDIGGIAVHVAARISALAEARTVLASRTVRDLAVGSGIDFAPHGRHSLKGVPDEWEVFRVGSPPASPPV
;
A
#
# COMPACT_ATOMS: atom_id res chain seq x y z
N MET A 1 1.20 15.05 -10.07
CA MET A 1 0.03 15.97 -9.88
C MET A 1 0.58 17.18 -9.17
N ASP A 2 0.36 18.36 -9.71
CA ASP A 2 0.76 19.61 -9.07
C ASP A 2 0.00 19.79 -7.74
N ARG A 3 0.55 20.59 -6.84
CA ARG A 3 -0.06 20.92 -5.56
C ARG A 3 -1.45 21.57 -5.83
N PRO A 4 -2.52 21.16 -5.11
CA PRO A 4 -3.85 21.74 -5.29
C PRO A 4 -3.89 23.22 -4.91
N GLU A 5 -4.84 23.95 -5.49
CA GLU A 5 -5.09 25.32 -5.13
C GLU A 5 -5.64 25.42 -3.71
N THR A 6 -5.04 26.26 -2.88
CA THR A 6 -5.56 26.60 -1.55
C THR A 6 -6.60 27.70 -1.68
N ARG A 7 -7.79 27.46 -1.12
CA ARG A 7 -8.93 28.38 -1.05
C ARG A 7 -9.28 28.65 0.40
N TYR A 8 -10.16 29.61 0.64
CA TYR A 8 -10.56 30.00 1.99
C TYR A 8 -12.08 29.99 2.13
N ALA A 9 -12.55 29.26 3.16
CA ALA A 9 -13.95 29.29 3.61
C ALA A 9 -14.06 30.28 4.78
N ARG A 10 -15.19 31.01 4.85
CA ARG A 10 -15.44 31.92 5.95
C ARG A 10 -16.26 31.24 7.04
N SER A 11 -15.69 31.10 8.23
CA SER A 11 -16.35 30.60 9.43
C SER A 11 -16.42 31.67 10.49
N GLY A 12 -17.54 32.39 10.57
CA GLY A 12 -17.63 33.64 11.35
C GLY A 12 -16.66 34.70 10.83
N ASP A 13 -15.74 35.13 11.67
CA ASP A 13 -14.68 36.10 11.32
C ASP A 13 -13.35 35.45 10.93
N ILE A 14 -13.28 34.12 10.92
CA ILE A 14 -12.07 33.33 10.61
C ILE A 14 -12.09 32.85 9.14
N ALA A 15 -10.97 32.99 8.44
CA ALA A 15 -10.72 32.38 7.16
C ALA A 15 -10.08 31.00 7.38
N VAL A 16 -10.78 29.97 6.98
CA VAL A 16 -10.34 28.54 7.07
C VAL A 16 -9.80 28.10 5.73
N ALA A 17 -8.52 27.80 5.67
CA ALA A 17 -7.85 27.32 4.45
C ALA A 17 -8.29 25.89 4.13
N TYR A 18 -8.62 25.63 2.85
CA TYR A 18 -8.98 24.31 2.38
C TYR A 18 -8.47 24.03 0.96
N GLN A 19 -8.38 22.74 0.62
CA GLN A 19 -8.04 22.24 -0.72
C GLN A 19 -9.04 21.14 -1.10
N VAL A 20 -9.31 21.02 -2.40
CA VAL A 20 -10.15 19.92 -2.95
C VAL A 20 -9.32 19.11 -3.93
N VAL A 21 -9.33 17.81 -3.78
CA VAL A 21 -8.52 16.88 -4.57
C VAL A 21 -9.35 15.69 -5.05
N GLY A 22 -9.24 15.35 -6.33
CA GLY A 22 -10.02 14.27 -6.94
C GLY A 22 -11.39 14.73 -7.43
N GLU A 23 -12.01 13.88 -8.24
CA GLU A 23 -13.31 14.12 -8.91
C GLU A 23 -14.31 12.99 -8.61
N GLY A 24 -14.08 12.21 -7.52
CA GLY A 24 -14.98 11.14 -7.14
C GLY A 24 -16.40 11.62 -6.83
N GLU A 25 -17.40 10.76 -7.04
CA GLU A 25 -18.82 11.09 -6.79
C GLU A 25 -19.12 11.32 -5.30
N LYS A 26 -18.30 10.77 -4.40
CA LYS A 26 -18.49 10.87 -2.95
C LYS A 26 -17.53 11.88 -2.37
N ASP A 27 -18.03 12.80 -1.55
CA ASP A 27 -17.22 13.73 -0.80
C ASP A 27 -16.65 13.07 0.45
N LEU A 28 -15.37 13.32 0.72
CA LEU A 28 -14.66 12.90 1.92
C LEU A 28 -13.95 14.11 2.55
N VAL A 29 -14.43 14.56 3.70
CA VAL A 29 -13.77 15.59 4.50
C VAL A 29 -12.72 14.93 5.38
N LEU A 30 -11.49 15.42 5.31
CA LEU A 30 -10.35 14.93 6.08
C LEU A 30 -10.05 15.85 7.25
N ALA A 31 -10.29 15.39 8.46
CA ALA A 31 -9.96 16.07 9.70
C ALA A 31 -8.64 15.56 10.27
N PHE A 32 -7.58 16.32 10.05
CA PHE A 32 -6.23 15.99 10.51
C PHE A 32 -6.13 15.92 12.04
N PRO A 33 -5.07 15.29 12.55
CA PRO A 33 -4.78 15.27 13.98
C PRO A 33 -4.59 16.69 14.55
N PHE A 34 -4.10 16.79 15.75
CA PHE A 34 -3.91 17.96 16.59
C PHE A 34 -3.53 19.28 15.88
N VAL A 35 -2.59 19.24 14.93
CA VAL A 35 -2.20 20.36 14.05
C VAL A 35 -2.11 19.89 12.59
N SER A 36 -2.23 20.83 11.66
CA SER A 36 -2.12 20.56 10.23
C SER A 36 -1.44 21.71 9.47
N HIS A 37 -0.98 21.43 8.26
CA HIS A 37 -0.50 22.44 7.33
C HIS A 37 -0.65 21.92 5.89
N LEU A 38 -1.65 22.42 5.16
CA LEU A 38 -2.04 21.91 3.84
C LEU A 38 -0.89 21.83 2.84
N ASP A 39 0.01 22.81 2.84
CA ASP A 39 1.13 22.82 1.91
C ASP A 39 2.15 21.72 2.19
N LEU A 40 2.40 21.43 3.47
CA LEU A 40 3.40 20.43 3.88
C LEU A 40 2.96 19.01 3.65
N ILE A 41 1.65 18.74 3.54
CA ILE A 41 1.11 17.45 3.13
C ILE A 41 1.77 16.99 1.81
N TRP A 42 1.89 17.90 0.84
CA TRP A 42 2.42 17.60 -0.49
C TRP A 42 3.92 17.43 -0.55
N GLU A 43 4.63 17.93 0.47
CA GLU A 43 6.07 17.78 0.61
C GLU A 43 6.46 16.50 1.36
N ASN A 44 5.52 15.87 2.09
CA ASN A 44 5.68 14.57 2.69
C ASN A 44 5.25 13.45 1.71
N PRO A 45 6.16 12.65 1.14
CA PRO A 45 5.78 11.67 0.12
C PRO A 45 4.75 10.63 0.60
N ARG A 46 4.79 10.24 1.89
CA ARG A 46 3.87 9.26 2.48
C ARG A 46 2.46 9.84 2.62
N GLU A 47 2.36 11.03 3.17
CA GLU A 47 1.09 11.72 3.38
C GLU A 47 0.45 12.13 2.04
N ALA A 48 1.25 12.66 1.11
CA ALA A 48 0.81 12.95 -0.25
C ALA A 48 0.29 11.70 -0.99
N ARG A 49 0.94 10.53 -0.81
CA ARG A 49 0.48 9.26 -1.36
C ARG A 49 -0.86 8.86 -0.75
N PHE A 50 -0.99 8.96 0.57
CA PHE A 50 -2.23 8.68 1.29
C PHE A 50 -3.40 9.51 0.74
N VAL A 51 -3.23 10.82 0.65
CA VAL A 51 -4.26 11.73 0.11
C VAL A 51 -4.57 11.43 -1.36
N ARG A 52 -3.55 11.18 -2.19
CA ARG A 52 -3.77 10.80 -3.61
C ARG A 52 -4.52 9.48 -3.73
N ARG A 53 -4.28 8.52 -2.86
CA ARG A 53 -4.98 7.24 -2.87
C ARG A 53 -6.45 7.42 -2.48
N LEU A 54 -6.75 8.23 -1.45
CA LEU A 54 -8.13 8.62 -1.13
C LEU A 54 -8.81 9.35 -2.30
N SER A 55 -8.10 10.25 -2.98
CA SER A 55 -8.63 11.02 -4.10
C SER A 55 -8.86 10.20 -5.38
N SER A 56 -8.38 8.95 -5.43
CA SER A 56 -8.67 8.05 -6.56
C SER A 56 -10.10 7.49 -6.55
N PHE A 57 -10.78 7.52 -5.40
CA PHE A 57 -12.14 7.01 -5.25
C PHE A 57 -13.13 7.99 -4.58
N ALA A 58 -12.65 9.14 -4.09
CA ALA A 58 -13.46 10.17 -3.47
C ALA A 58 -13.03 11.57 -3.92
N ARG A 59 -13.91 12.55 -3.80
CA ARG A 59 -13.54 13.97 -3.85
C ARG A 59 -13.14 14.39 -2.44
N VAL A 60 -11.84 14.53 -2.19
CA VAL A 60 -11.27 14.75 -0.87
C VAL A 60 -11.20 16.25 -0.58
N ILE A 61 -11.76 16.67 0.54
CA ILE A 61 -11.74 18.04 1.04
C ILE A 61 -10.84 18.08 2.26
N LEU A 62 -9.68 18.72 2.12
CA LEU A 62 -8.67 18.92 3.15
C LEU A 62 -8.82 20.34 3.72
N PHE A 63 -8.61 20.53 4.99
CA PHE A 63 -8.60 21.87 5.57
C PHE A 63 -7.64 21.97 6.75
N ASP A 64 -7.05 23.15 6.93
CA ASP A 64 -6.33 23.51 8.15
C ASP A 64 -7.33 24.06 9.16
N ARG A 65 -7.30 23.55 10.38
CA ARG A 65 -8.14 24.06 11.44
C ARG A 65 -7.78 25.50 11.79
N ARG A 66 -8.74 26.27 12.32
CA ARG A 66 -8.45 27.61 12.89
C ARG A 66 -7.27 27.52 13.85
N GLY A 67 -6.35 28.46 13.75
CA GLY A 67 -5.14 28.52 14.56
C GLY A 67 -4.02 27.59 14.13
N THR A 68 -4.14 26.89 12.99
CA THR A 68 -3.08 26.04 12.45
C THR A 68 -2.85 26.26 10.95
N GLY A 69 -1.65 25.94 10.49
CA GLY A 69 -1.28 25.98 9.07
C GLY A 69 -1.56 27.30 8.38
N LEU A 70 -2.37 27.24 7.32
CA LEU A 70 -2.72 28.40 6.48
C LEU A 70 -4.03 29.11 6.91
N SER A 71 -4.73 28.60 7.93
CA SER A 71 -5.94 29.21 8.46
C SER A 71 -5.61 30.38 9.40
N ASP A 72 -6.56 31.29 9.56
CA ASP A 72 -6.40 32.41 10.48
C ASP A 72 -6.13 31.94 11.92
N PRO A 73 -5.33 32.69 12.70
CA PRO A 73 -5.11 32.39 14.11
C PRO A 73 -6.41 32.46 14.92
N ALA A 74 -6.54 31.59 15.90
CA ALA A 74 -7.63 31.66 16.87
C ALA A 74 -7.31 32.62 17.99
N ALA A 75 -8.32 33.33 18.52
CA ALA A 75 -8.16 34.28 19.63
C ALA A 75 -7.92 33.61 20.99
N GLY A 76 -8.02 32.27 21.07
CA GLY A 76 -7.86 31.42 22.26
C GLY A 76 -8.00 29.97 21.90
N ALA A 77 -8.23 29.11 22.91
CA ALA A 77 -8.53 27.70 22.67
C ALA A 77 -9.91 27.57 21.98
N PRO A 78 -9.99 27.04 20.72
CA PRO A 78 -11.26 26.92 20.02
C PRO A 78 -12.13 25.87 20.68
N THR A 79 -13.43 26.11 20.79
CA THR A 79 -14.39 25.08 21.24
C THR A 79 -14.64 24.05 20.16
N LEU A 80 -15.17 22.89 20.53
CA LEU A 80 -15.57 21.85 19.56
C LEU A 80 -16.68 22.35 18.63
N GLU A 81 -17.60 23.18 19.12
CA GLU A 81 -18.66 23.81 18.34
C GLU A 81 -18.11 24.73 17.25
N GLU A 82 -17.15 25.61 17.59
CA GLU A 82 -16.49 26.47 16.61
C GLU A 82 -15.75 25.67 15.54
N ARG A 83 -15.18 24.53 15.90
CA ARG A 83 -14.50 23.62 14.97
C ARG A 83 -15.48 22.86 14.08
N MET A 84 -16.66 22.50 14.58
CA MET A 84 -17.74 21.95 13.73
C MET A 84 -18.23 23.00 12.73
N ASP A 85 -18.32 24.27 13.14
CA ASP A 85 -18.67 25.39 12.24
C ASP A 85 -17.65 25.55 11.13
N ASP A 86 -16.34 25.31 11.41
CA ASP A 86 -15.30 25.30 10.37
C ASP A 86 -15.55 24.18 9.35
N VAL A 87 -15.84 22.97 9.81
CA VAL A 87 -16.18 21.85 8.90
C VAL A 87 -17.37 22.21 8.02
N ARG A 88 -18.42 22.77 8.62
CA ARG A 88 -19.61 23.18 7.87
C ARG A 88 -19.28 24.27 6.85
N ALA A 89 -18.54 25.29 7.23
CA ALA A 89 -18.13 26.38 6.34
C ALA A 89 -17.28 25.87 5.15
N VAL A 90 -16.35 24.95 5.42
CA VAL A 90 -15.52 24.31 4.39
C VAL A 90 -16.37 23.44 3.44
N MET A 91 -17.28 22.63 3.97
CA MET A 91 -18.20 21.84 3.16
C MET A 91 -19.05 22.76 2.25
N ASP A 92 -19.63 23.81 2.80
CA ASP A 92 -20.46 24.77 2.05
C ASP A 92 -19.66 25.48 0.95
N ALA A 93 -18.43 25.94 1.26
CA ALA A 93 -17.54 26.57 0.30
C ALA A 93 -17.04 25.61 -0.79
N ALA A 94 -16.91 24.33 -0.48
CA ALA A 94 -16.57 23.27 -1.44
C ALA A 94 -17.80 22.77 -2.24
N GLY A 95 -19.01 23.25 -1.93
CA GLY A 95 -20.24 22.80 -2.55
C GLY A 95 -20.63 21.37 -2.17
N SER A 96 -20.30 20.93 -0.95
CA SER A 96 -20.59 19.59 -0.42
C SER A 96 -21.82 19.66 0.49
N GLU A 97 -22.94 19.10 0.06
CA GLU A 97 -24.14 19.01 0.86
C GLU A 97 -24.07 17.90 1.91
N ARG A 98 -23.41 16.79 1.57
CA ARG A 98 -23.25 15.61 2.42
C ARG A 98 -21.93 14.91 2.13
N ALA A 99 -21.13 14.64 3.16
CA ALA A 99 -19.82 14.02 3.03
C ALA A 99 -19.62 12.86 3.99
N ALA A 100 -18.73 11.94 3.63
CA ALA A 100 -18.07 11.09 4.60
C ALA A 100 -17.04 11.93 5.37
N LEU A 101 -16.82 11.63 6.64
CA LEU A 101 -15.81 12.28 7.47
C LEU A 101 -14.73 11.27 7.83
N LEU A 102 -13.47 11.58 7.56
CA LEU A 102 -12.32 10.83 8.08
C LEU A 102 -11.66 11.65 9.16
N GLY A 103 -11.92 11.29 10.41
CA GLY A 103 -11.30 11.88 11.58
C GLY A 103 -10.10 11.07 12.05
N MET A 104 -8.96 11.75 12.25
CA MET A 104 -7.74 11.12 12.73
C MET A 104 -7.36 11.69 14.10
N SER A 105 -7.02 10.79 15.06
CA SER A 105 -6.59 11.20 16.40
C SER A 105 -7.61 12.16 17.06
N GLU A 106 -7.15 13.28 17.55
CA GLU A 106 -7.98 14.33 18.14
C GLU A 106 -9.00 14.91 17.13
N GLY A 107 -8.69 14.93 15.81
CA GLY A 107 -9.65 15.33 14.77
C GLY A 107 -10.89 14.44 14.72
N SER A 108 -10.82 13.21 15.23
CA SER A 108 -11.95 12.30 15.34
C SER A 108 -13.04 12.79 16.30
N THR A 109 -12.68 13.53 17.36
CA THR A 109 -13.65 14.05 18.35
C THR A 109 -14.61 15.05 17.72
N MET A 110 -14.07 15.94 16.89
CA MET A 110 -14.86 16.89 16.10
C MET A 110 -15.76 16.18 15.09
N CYS A 111 -15.25 15.17 14.39
CA CYS A 111 -16.03 14.38 13.41
C CYS A 111 -17.18 13.63 14.09
N MET A 112 -16.96 13.04 15.27
CA MET A 112 -18.00 12.38 16.04
C MET A 112 -19.10 13.34 16.50
N LEU A 113 -18.72 14.50 17.03
CA LEU A 113 -19.67 15.52 17.44
C LEU A 113 -20.44 16.08 16.25
N PHE A 114 -19.76 16.31 15.10
CA PHE A 114 -20.41 16.74 13.86
C PHE A 114 -21.42 15.70 13.36
N ALA A 115 -21.05 14.41 13.33
CA ALA A 115 -21.91 13.32 12.87
C ALA A 115 -23.16 13.15 13.77
N ALA A 116 -23.03 13.38 15.07
CA ALA A 116 -24.13 13.35 16.01
C ALA A 116 -25.06 14.57 15.88
N THR A 117 -24.49 15.73 15.55
CA THR A 117 -25.23 17.02 15.47
C THR A 117 -25.89 17.23 14.11
N TYR A 118 -25.21 16.79 13.03
CA TYR A 118 -25.64 16.97 11.64
C TYR A 118 -25.71 15.62 10.90
N PRO A 119 -26.60 14.70 11.30
CA PRO A 119 -26.68 13.37 10.69
C PRO A 119 -27.06 13.45 9.20
N GLU A 120 -27.82 14.45 8.77
CA GLU A 120 -28.19 14.67 7.37
C GLU A 120 -26.99 15.12 6.50
N ARG A 121 -25.96 15.72 7.11
CA ARG A 121 -24.73 16.16 6.44
C ARG A 121 -23.64 15.07 6.44
N THR A 122 -23.81 14.01 7.22
CA THR A 122 -22.82 12.95 7.39
C THR A 122 -23.22 11.67 6.64
N ALA A 123 -22.47 11.30 5.61
CA ALA A 123 -22.73 10.11 4.80
C ALA A 123 -22.17 8.84 5.44
N ALA A 124 -20.97 8.93 6.03
CA ALA A 124 -20.27 7.87 6.72
C ALA A 124 -19.22 8.48 7.67
N LEU A 125 -18.75 7.70 8.63
CA LEU A 125 -17.73 8.13 9.59
C LEU A 125 -16.60 7.10 9.63
N VAL A 126 -15.39 7.55 9.31
CA VAL A 126 -14.14 6.78 9.43
C VAL A 126 -13.31 7.41 10.54
N LEU A 127 -12.93 6.64 11.53
CA LEU A 127 -12.22 7.10 12.71
C LEU A 127 -10.90 6.32 12.82
N TRP A 128 -9.77 7.03 12.69
CA TRP A 128 -8.44 6.45 12.80
C TRP A 128 -7.73 6.94 14.05
N GLY A 129 -7.18 6.02 14.85
CA GLY A 129 -6.46 6.38 16.07
C GLY A 129 -7.30 7.20 17.04
N ALA A 130 -8.60 6.94 17.08
CA ALA A 130 -9.62 7.78 17.70
C ALA A 130 -9.74 7.57 19.22
N MET A 131 -10.18 8.63 19.90
CA MET A 131 -10.56 8.62 21.30
C MET A 131 -11.84 9.44 21.52
N ALA A 132 -12.66 9.06 22.46
CA ALA A 132 -13.86 9.80 22.82
C ALA A 132 -13.63 10.82 23.94
N ARG A 133 -12.53 10.66 24.69
CA ARG A 133 -12.09 11.51 25.77
C ARG A 133 -10.56 11.50 25.84
N SER A 134 -9.97 12.64 26.10
CA SER A 134 -8.51 12.79 26.15
C SER A 134 -7.88 12.36 27.48
N THR A 135 -8.63 12.46 28.59
CA THR A 135 -8.15 12.17 29.93
C THR A 135 -8.85 10.98 30.55
N ALA A 136 -8.19 10.28 31.46
CA ALA A 136 -8.77 9.14 32.19
C ALA A 136 -9.98 9.53 33.05
N ALA A 137 -10.90 8.61 33.21
CA ALA A 137 -12.01 8.63 34.15
C ALA A 137 -12.28 7.22 34.66
N ASP A 138 -13.07 7.07 35.74
CA ASP A 138 -13.38 5.75 36.35
C ASP A 138 -13.98 4.78 35.32
N ASP A 139 -14.80 5.30 34.42
CA ASP A 139 -15.45 4.56 33.32
C ASP A 139 -14.68 4.64 31.99
N TYR A 140 -13.50 5.29 31.97
CA TYR A 140 -12.64 5.46 30.79
C TYR A 140 -11.14 5.42 31.19
N PRO A 141 -10.60 4.26 31.60
CA PRO A 141 -9.26 4.16 32.20
C PRO A 141 -8.11 4.09 31.18
N TRP A 142 -8.39 4.19 29.88
CA TRP A 142 -7.39 3.94 28.83
C TRP A 142 -6.56 5.16 28.44
N ALA A 143 -7.00 6.35 28.83
CA ALA A 143 -6.26 7.60 28.64
C ALA A 143 -5.33 7.87 29.84
N LEU A 144 -4.43 8.84 29.69
CA LEU A 144 -3.62 9.32 30.82
C LEU A 144 -4.46 10.16 31.79
N PRO A 145 -4.15 10.13 33.10
CA PRO A 145 -4.70 11.11 34.03
C PRO A 145 -4.43 12.56 33.55
N LYS A 146 -5.33 13.48 33.87
CA LYS A 146 -5.21 14.89 33.43
C LYS A 146 -3.87 15.50 33.85
N GLU A 147 -3.46 15.25 35.09
CA GLU A 147 -2.21 15.76 35.66
C GLU A 147 -0.98 15.22 34.92
N ALA A 148 -0.97 13.94 34.60
CA ALA A 148 0.14 13.32 33.85
C ALA A 148 0.22 13.84 32.40
N LEU A 149 -0.92 14.13 31.78
CA LEU A 149 -0.96 14.69 30.45
C LEU A 149 -0.46 16.15 30.45
N MET A 150 -0.85 16.94 31.44
CA MET A 150 -0.36 18.31 31.64
C MET A 150 1.16 18.34 31.84
N GLU A 151 1.69 17.47 32.73
CA GLU A 151 3.13 17.33 32.98
C GLU A 151 3.89 16.95 31.71
N SER A 152 3.37 15.97 30.93
CA SER A 152 3.95 15.58 29.64
C SER A 152 3.98 16.75 28.65
N THR A 153 2.94 17.56 28.63
CA THR A 153 2.86 18.75 27.77
C THR A 153 3.89 19.81 28.17
N GLU A 154 3.95 20.15 29.45
CA GLU A 154 4.85 21.17 29.97
C GLU A 154 6.32 20.77 29.90
N GLU A 155 6.65 19.49 30.12
CA GLU A 155 8.01 18.99 30.18
C GLU A 155 8.57 18.47 28.84
N LEU A 156 7.71 17.92 27.97
CA LEU A 156 8.16 17.27 26.75
C LEU A 156 7.67 17.98 25.48
N VAL A 157 6.37 18.27 25.36
CA VAL A 157 5.81 18.78 24.11
C VAL A 157 6.20 20.24 23.89
N ALA A 158 5.88 21.12 24.82
CA ALA A 158 6.10 22.55 24.65
C ALA A 158 7.59 22.94 24.53
N PRO A 159 8.54 22.40 25.34
CA PRO A 159 9.96 22.73 25.20
C PRO A 159 10.62 22.13 23.96
N LEU A 160 10.13 20.99 23.45
CA LEU A 160 10.70 20.28 22.32
C LEU A 160 9.95 20.58 21.01
N TRP A 161 8.90 21.38 21.04
CA TRP A 161 8.16 21.77 19.84
C TRP A 161 9.05 22.47 18.82
N GLY A 162 8.99 22.03 17.58
CA GLY A 162 9.85 22.53 16.51
C GLY A 162 11.21 21.86 16.41
N GLN A 163 11.48 20.82 17.21
CA GLN A 163 12.70 20.02 17.16
C GLN A 163 12.49 18.63 16.57
N GLY A 164 11.25 18.27 16.23
CA GLY A 164 10.89 16.96 15.65
C GLY A 164 10.85 15.83 16.68
N ALA A 165 10.80 16.14 17.97
CA ALA A 165 10.76 15.13 19.02
C ALA A 165 9.45 14.33 19.03
N THR A 166 8.35 14.91 18.59
CA THR A 166 7.04 14.26 18.54
C THR A 166 7.00 13.04 17.61
N ILE A 167 8.00 12.88 16.71
CA ILE A 167 8.12 11.72 15.84
C ILE A 167 8.23 10.40 16.64
N GLU A 168 8.83 10.43 17.84
CA GLU A 168 9.00 9.24 18.70
C GLU A 168 7.66 8.71 19.24
N ILE A 169 6.64 9.58 19.27
CA ILE A 169 5.29 9.24 19.73
C ILE A 169 4.41 8.90 18.52
N PHE A 170 4.40 9.73 17.48
CA PHE A 170 3.44 9.64 16.38
C PHE A 170 3.92 8.79 15.20
N SER A 171 5.24 8.60 15.05
CA SER A 171 5.84 7.82 13.96
C SER A 171 7.13 7.13 14.40
N PRO A 172 7.08 6.29 15.45
CA PRO A 172 8.28 5.66 16.04
C PRO A 172 9.10 4.86 15.04
N SER A 173 8.49 4.27 14.03
CA SER A 173 9.23 3.55 12.97
C SER A 173 10.14 4.45 12.13
N LEU A 174 9.96 5.78 12.20
CA LEU A 174 10.74 6.78 11.49
C LEU A 174 11.67 7.59 12.40
N ALA A 175 11.69 7.30 13.71
CA ALA A 175 12.42 8.10 14.69
C ALA A 175 13.95 8.14 14.44
N ASP A 176 14.52 7.08 13.86
CA ASP A 176 15.94 6.97 13.52
C ASP A 176 16.29 7.56 12.14
N ASP A 177 15.30 8.00 11.34
CA ASP A 177 15.54 8.67 10.07
C ASP A 177 15.75 10.19 10.28
N PRO A 178 16.97 10.73 10.07
CA PRO A 178 17.26 12.14 10.27
C PRO A 178 16.42 13.07 9.36
N ARG A 179 16.05 12.61 8.15
CA ARG A 179 15.25 13.40 7.21
C ARG A 179 13.79 13.47 7.66
N ALA A 180 13.27 12.37 8.19
CA ALA A 180 11.92 12.36 8.75
C ALA A 180 11.83 13.26 9.98
N ARG A 181 12.82 13.23 10.86
CA ARG A 181 12.90 14.09 12.05
C ARG A 181 13.04 15.58 11.67
N GLU A 182 13.85 15.91 10.66
CA GLU A 182 13.98 17.29 10.17
C GLU A 182 12.66 17.79 9.55
N PHE A 183 11.99 16.95 8.78
CA PHE A 183 10.67 17.26 8.24
C PHE A 183 9.66 17.50 9.37
N GLN A 184 9.62 16.62 10.38
CA GLN A 184 8.74 16.76 11.54
C GLN A 184 9.00 18.07 12.29
N ALA A 185 10.27 18.41 12.52
CA ALA A 185 10.66 19.67 13.15
C ALA A 185 10.18 20.90 12.37
N ARG A 186 10.27 20.85 11.05
CA ARG A 186 9.78 21.91 10.17
C ARG A 186 8.24 21.99 10.19
N PHE A 187 7.57 20.84 10.13
CA PHE A 187 6.12 20.74 10.22
C PHE A 187 5.61 21.36 11.52
N GLU A 188 6.17 20.99 12.67
CA GLU A 188 5.81 21.54 13.97
C GLU A 188 5.90 23.07 13.97
N ARG A 189 7.02 23.65 13.48
CA ARG A 189 7.23 25.12 13.47
C ARG A 189 6.29 25.86 12.52
N GLN A 190 5.87 25.23 11.42
CA GLN A 190 5.01 25.88 10.44
C GLN A 190 3.52 25.65 10.71
N ALA A 191 3.17 24.53 11.34
CA ALA A 191 1.78 24.19 11.63
C ALA A 191 1.20 25.03 12.76
N ALA A 192 1.95 25.31 13.83
CA ALA A 192 1.50 26.13 14.95
C ALA A 192 2.67 26.71 15.76
N SER A 193 2.49 27.89 16.33
CA SER A 193 3.44 28.43 17.30
C SER A 193 3.32 27.74 18.66
N PRO A 194 4.35 27.77 19.53
CA PRO A 194 4.27 27.17 20.86
C PRO A 194 3.08 27.65 21.70
N MET A 195 2.68 28.91 21.56
CA MET A 195 1.51 29.45 22.25
C MET A 195 0.21 28.86 21.72
N GLN A 196 0.08 28.66 20.40
CA GLN A 196 -1.09 28.03 19.79
C GLN A 196 -1.18 26.56 20.20
N VAL A 197 -0.05 25.86 20.26
CA VAL A 197 0.01 24.49 20.74
C VAL A 197 -0.50 24.39 22.18
N ALA A 198 -0.03 25.25 23.07
CA ALA A 198 -0.50 25.26 24.46
C ALA A 198 -2.02 25.53 24.58
N GLN A 199 -2.59 26.38 23.72
CA GLN A 199 -4.04 26.63 23.67
C GLN A 199 -4.81 25.40 23.17
N LEU A 200 -4.31 24.73 22.13
CA LEU A 200 -4.92 23.52 21.60
C LEU A 200 -4.85 22.36 22.60
N GLU A 201 -3.78 22.26 23.36
CA GLU A 201 -3.65 21.26 24.43
C GLU A 201 -4.59 21.51 25.59
N GLN A 202 -4.79 22.78 25.99
CA GLN A 202 -5.78 23.08 26.99
C GLN A 202 -7.18 22.66 26.56
N MET A 203 -7.56 22.90 25.30
CA MET A 203 -8.81 22.37 24.74
C MET A 203 -8.85 20.85 24.73
N PHE A 204 -7.75 20.22 24.37
CA PHE A 204 -7.65 18.76 24.33
C PHE A 204 -7.88 18.13 25.70
N LEU A 205 -7.28 18.69 26.76
CA LEU A 205 -7.46 18.23 28.14
C LEU A 205 -8.92 18.18 28.60
N ASP A 206 -9.76 19.08 28.08
CA ASP A 206 -11.16 19.20 28.46
C ASP A 206 -12.12 18.47 27.49
N THR A 207 -11.57 17.81 26.46
CA THR A 207 -12.37 17.13 25.46
C THR A 207 -13.01 15.84 26.00
N ASP A 208 -14.35 15.78 25.94
CA ASP A 208 -15.15 14.61 26.23
C ASP A 208 -16.42 14.58 25.35
N VAL A 209 -16.44 13.69 24.36
CA VAL A 209 -17.57 13.53 23.43
C VAL A 209 -18.33 12.25 23.62
N ARG A 210 -18.13 11.53 24.73
CA ARG A 210 -18.78 10.23 25.01
C ARG A 210 -20.30 10.32 24.94
N GLY A 211 -20.87 11.44 25.40
CA GLY A 211 -22.32 11.65 25.33
C GLY A 211 -22.89 11.79 23.94
N ALA A 212 -22.07 12.05 22.92
CA ALA A 212 -22.50 12.17 21.53
C ALA A 212 -22.51 10.83 20.78
N LEU A 213 -21.76 9.82 21.24
CA LEU A 213 -21.56 8.54 20.53
C LEU A 213 -22.88 7.81 20.24
N PRO A 214 -23.83 7.67 21.18
CA PRO A 214 -25.10 6.99 20.92
C PRO A 214 -26.01 7.75 19.93
N LEU A 215 -25.72 9.00 19.63
CA LEU A 215 -26.51 9.86 18.70
C LEU A 215 -26.01 9.75 17.25
N ILE A 216 -24.88 9.10 17.02
CA ILE A 216 -24.30 8.93 15.69
C ILE A 216 -25.15 7.92 14.89
N GLN A 217 -25.73 8.38 13.79
CA GLN A 217 -26.57 7.58 12.88
C GLN A 217 -25.83 7.12 11.63
N ALA A 218 -24.70 7.77 11.30
CA ALA A 218 -23.93 7.46 10.12
C ALA A 218 -23.23 6.09 10.23
N PRO A 219 -23.20 5.27 9.17
CA PRO A 219 -22.35 4.09 9.14
C PRO A 219 -20.93 4.44 9.59
N THR A 220 -20.39 3.68 10.54
CA THR A 220 -19.11 4.03 11.18
C THR A 220 -18.14 2.86 11.14
N VAL A 221 -16.87 3.15 10.80
CA VAL A 221 -15.73 2.24 10.99
C VAL A 221 -14.69 2.91 11.88
N VAL A 222 -14.24 2.18 12.88
CA VAL A 222 -13.18 2.59 13.81
C VAL A 222 -11.96 1.74 13.54
N MET A 223 -10.82 2.37 13.29
CA MET A 223 -9.58 1.74 12.87
C MET A 223 -8.44 2.15 13.79
N HIS A 224 -7.64 1.18 14.28
CA HIS A 224 -6.58 1.48 15.23
C HIS A 224 -5.43 0.48 15.14
N ARG A 225 -4.20 0.93 15.42
CA ARG A 225 -3.05 0.03 15.61
C ARG A 225 -2.89 -0.36 17.06
N ARG A 226 -2.65 -1.65 17.32
CA ARG A 226 -2.53 -2.21 18.66
C ARG A 226 -1.41 -1.59 19.50
N GLY A 227 -0.26 -1.30 18.87
CA GLY A 227 0.92 -0.73 19.51
C GLY A 227 1.02 0.79 19.46
N ASP A 228 -0.02 1.49 19.01
CA ASP A 228 -0.05 2.96 18.91
C ASP A 228 0.39 3.62 20.23
N ARG A 229 1.43 4.46 20.14
CA ARG A 229 2.04 5.11 21.31
C ARG A 229 1.33 6.39 21.74
N ALA A 230 0.54 6.99 20.84
CA ALA A 230 -0.18 8.24 21.13
C ALA A 230 -1.55 7.98 21.77
N VAL A 231 -2.27 6.98 21.29
CA VAL A 231 -3.62 6.64 21.76
C VAL A 231 -3.73 5.14 22.01
N ASN A 232 -4.22 4.78 23.19
CA ASN A 232 -4.42 3.38 23.53
C ASN A 232 -5.56 2.76 22.69
N TYR A 233 -5.28 1.68 21.97
CA TYR A 233 -6.26 0.98 21.12
C TYR A 233 -7.54 0.55 21.85
N ARG A 234 -7.47 0.31 23.16
CA ARG A 234 -8.66 -0.04 23.97
C ARG A 234 -9.66 1.12 24.07
N ALA A 235 -9.17 2.36 23.99
CA ALA A 235 -10.05 3.53 23.93
C ALA A 235 -10.89 3.54 22.65
N ALA A 236 -10.27 3.24 21.51
CA ALA A 236 -10.97 3.14 20.23
C ALA A 236 -11.90 1.91 20.16
N ARG A 237 -11.49 0.80 20.73
CA ARG A 237 -12.35 -0.39 20.81
C ARG A 237 -13.60 -0.13 21.64
N TRP A 238 -13.44 0.47 22.82
CA TRP A 238 -14.56 0.90 23.64
C TRP A 238 -15.47 1.89 22.90
N LEU A 239 -14.88 2.87 22.21
CA LEU A 239 -15.60 3.85 21.41
C LEU A 239 -16.49 3.18 20.36
N ALA A 240 -15.94 2.20 19.63
CA ALA A 240 -16.71 1.43 18.66
C ALA A 240 -17.92 0.73 19.30
N GLU A 241 -17.79 0.20 20.51
CA GLU A 241 -18.89 -0.44 21.24
C GLU A 241 -20.01 0.52 21.64
N GLN A 242 -19.74 1.86 21.67
CA GLN A 242 -20.73 2.88 22.01
C GLN A 242 -21.52 3.42 20.80
N ILE A 243 -21.07 3.11 19.56
CA ILE A 243 -21.72 3.56 18.32
C ILE A 243 -22.46 2.36 17.71
N GLU A 244 -23.79 2.43 17.63
CA GLU A 244 -24.61 1.34 17.10
C GLU A 244 -24.23 0.98 15.65
N GLY A 245 -23.99 -0.31 15.40
CA GLY A 245 -23.66 -0.83 14.08
C GLY A 245 -22.27 -0.49 13.56
N SER A 246 -21.39 0.09 14.39
CA SER A 246 -20.03 0.37 13.99
C SER A 246 -19.20 -0.90 13.79
N ARG A 247 -18.21 -0.82 12.86
CA ARG A 247 -17.18 -1.85 12.69
C ARG A 247 -15.90 -1.41 13.40
N TYR A 248 -15.20 -2.35 14.06
CA TYR A 248 -13.86 -2.13 14.62
C TYR A 248 -12.83 -2.95 13.86
N LEU A 249 -11.76 -2.30 13.39
CA LEU A 249 -10.64 -2.93 12.70
C LEU A 249 -9.35 -2.63 13.46
N GLU A 250 -8.59 -3.66 13.77
CA GLU A 250 -7.34 -3.57 14.51
C GLU A 250 -6.18 -4.00 13.61
N PHE A 251 -5.12 -3.20 13.59
CA PHE A 251 -3.92 -3.43 12.82
C PHE A 251 -2.73 -3.62 13.76
N GLU A 252 -1.71 -4.32 13.32
CA GLU A 252 -0.44 -4.38 14.03
C GLU A 252 0.39 -3.11 13.74
N GLY A 253 1.34 -2.78 14.63
CA GLY A 253 2.24 -1.64 14.47
C GLY A 253 2.12 -0.61 15.60
N GLU A 254 3.09 0.30 15.64
CA GLU A 254 3.26 1.29 16.73
C GLU A 254 3.02 2.74 16.26
N ASP A 255 3.01 2.98 14.94
CA ASP A 255 2.83 4.31 14.38
C ASP A 255 1.39 4.79 14.51
N HIS A 256 1.22 6.06 14.87
CA HIS A 256 -0.10 6.66 15.04
C HIS A 256 -0.75 7.06 13.72
N PHE A 257 0.04 7.60 12.77
CA PHE A 257 -0.51 8.10 11.51
C PHE A 257 -0.80 7.00 10.50
N PRO A 258 -1.96 7.02 9.78
CA PRO A 258 -2.33 5.98 8.82
C PRO A 258 -1.38 5.87 7.62
N TRP A 259 -0.66 6.94 7.28
CA TRP A 259 0.28 6.96 6.14
C TRP A 259 1.70 6.49 6.49
N VAL A 260 1.94 6.05 7.72
CA VAL A 260 3.21 5.48 8.19
C VAL A 260 3.00 4.01 8.55
N GLY A 261 4.01 3.16 8.36
CA GLY A 261 3.96 1.73 8.70
C GLY A 261 3.53 0.83 7.52
N GLU A 262 3.74 -0.48 7.71
CA GLU A 262 3.59 -1.48 6.64
C GLU A 262 2.14 -1.71 6.20
N ASN A 263 1.17 -1.52 7.09
CA ASN A 263 -0.26 -1.73 6.82
C ASN A 263 -1.03 -0.49 6.34
N SER A 264 -0.30 0.54 5.86
CA SER A 264 -0.93 1.78 5.37
C SER A 264 -1.83 1.54 4.13
N GLU A 265 -1.43 0.63 3.23
CA GLU A 265 -2.24 0.28 2.05
C GLU A 265 -3.47 -0.56 2.45
N GLU A 266 -3.32 -1.50 3.38
CA GLU A 266 -4.43 -2.29 3.90
C GLU A 266 -5.50 -1.38 4.56
N ALA A 267 -5.06 -0.38 5.33
CA ALA A 267 -5.96 0.60 5.92
C ALA A 267 -6.70 1.43 4.85
N LEU A 268 -6.02 1.84 3.77
CA LEU A 268 -6.63 2.53 2.63
C LEU A 268 -7.64 1.65 1.89
N ASP A 269 -7.35 0.36 1.70
CA ASP A 269 -8.26 -0.60 1.07
C ASP A 269 -9.53 -0.80 1.89
N GLU A 270 -9.42 -0.88 3.23
CA GLU A 270 -10.58 -0.95 4.13
C GLU A 270 -11.42 0.34 4.10
N ILE A 271 -10.78 1.51 4.00
CA ILE A 271 -11.49 2.80 3.84
C ILE A 271 -12.23 2.84 2.50
N GLU A 272 -11.58 2.42 1.41
CA GLU A 272 -12.22 2.39 0.09
C GLU A 272 -13.39 1.41 0.07
N GLU A 273 -13.20 0.19 0.55
CA GLU A 273 -14.29 -0.80 0.64
C GLU A 273 -15.47 -0.28 1.48
N PHE A 274 -15.18 0.33 2.62
CA PHE A 274 -16.21 0.89 3.50
C PHE A 274 -17.00 2.01 2.82
N LEU A 275 -16.33 2.92 2.12
CA LEU A 275 -16.97 4.07 1.49
C LEU A 275 -17.64 3.72 0.16
N THR A 276 -17.08 2.81 -0.62
CA THR A 276 -17.56 2.49 -1.98
C THR A 276 -18.40 1.23 -2.04
N GLY A 277 -18.26 0.33 -1.08
CA GLY A 277 -18.82 -1.03 -1.10
C GLY A 277 -18.05 -2.00 -2.00
N VAL A 278 -16.92 -1.58 -2.55
CA VAL A 278 -16.09 -2.39 -3.46
C VAL A 278 -14.68 -2.50 -2.87
N ARG A 279 -14.24 -3.74 -2.60
CA ARG A 279 -12.85 -3.96 -2.19
C ARG A 279 -11.92 -3.75 -3.39
N PRO A 280 -10.93 -2.86 -3.30
CA PRO A 280 -9.99 -2.66 -4.39
C PRO A 280 -9.22 -3.96 -4.65
N LYS A 281 -8.98 -4.25 -5.93
CA LYS A 281 -8.03 -5.30 -6.25
C LYS A 281 -6.64 -4.76 -5.92
N PRO A 282 -5.78 -5.56 -5.25
CA PRO A 282 -4.40 -5.14 -5.06
C PRO A 282 -3.81 -4.75 -6.41
N PRO A 283 -3.04 -3.65 -6.50
CA PRO A 283 -2.40 -3.27 -7.74
C PRO A 283 -1.59 -4.46 -8.24
N SER A 284 -1.90 -4.94 -9.44
CA SER A 284 -1.11 -6.00 -10.04
C SER A 284 0.28 -5.42 -10.30
N GLU A 285 1.25 -5.86 -9.53
CA GLU A 285 2.64 -5.46 -9.74
C GLU A 285 3.12 -6.11 -11.03
N ARG A 286 3.17 -5.32 -12.10
CA ARG A 286 3.68 -5.76 -13.39
C ARG A 286 5.15 -5.48 -13.48
N VAL A 287 5.91 -6.52 -13.78
CA VAL A 287 7.35 -6.42 -13.98
C VAL A 287 7.71 -6.97 -15.36
N LEU A 288 8.72 -6.39 -15.98
CA LEU A 288 9.30 -6.96 -17.19
C LEU A 288 10.19 -8.13 -16.77
N ALA A 289 9.85 -9.34 -17.22
CA ALA A 289 10.63 -10.54 -16.89
C ALA A 289 10.76 -11.47 -18.09
N THR A 290 11.81 -12.29 -18.09
CA THR A 290 11.92 -13.42 -19.02
C THR A 290 11.38 -14.68 -18.36
N VAL A 291 10.32 -15.22 -18.94
CA VAL A 291 9.64 -16.42 -18.48
C VAL A 291 10.25 -17.64 -19.15
N LEU A 292 10.61 -18.64 -18.35
CA LEU A 292 11.07 -19.96 -18.78
C LEU A 292 10.05 -21.02 -18.41
N PHE A 293 9.63 -21.81 -19.39
CA PHE A 293 8.97 -23.09 -19.18
C PHE A 293 9.89 -24.23 -19.59
N THR A 294 9.93 -25.29 -18.79
CA THR A 294 10.55 -26.56 -19.14
C THR A 294 9.54 -27.70 -18.99
N ASP A 295 9.74 -28.79 -19.72
CA ASP A 295 8.84 -29.93 -19.70
C ASP A 295 9.59 -31.21 -20.12
N ILE A 296 9.35 -32.34 -19.44
CA ILE A 296 9.94 -33.66 -19.80
C ILE A 296 9.18 -34.23 -20.99
N VAL A 297 9.90 -34.54 -22.05
CA VAL A 297 9.30 -35.14 -23.26
C VAL A 297 8.83 -36.57 -22.96
N ASP A 298 7.60 -36.89 -23.36
CA ASP A 298 6.97 -38.19 -23.16
C ASP A 298 6.88 -38.67 -21.70
N SER A 299 6.79 -37.75 -20.76
CA SER A 299 6.78 -38.01 -19.30
C SER A 299 5.76 -39.07 -18.88
N THR A 300 4.54 -39.01 -19.41
CA THR A 300 3.45 -39.97 -19.12
C THR A 300 3.84 -41.38 -19.54
N ARG A 301 4.46 -41.54 -20.73
CA ARG A 301 4.92 -42.86 -21.22
C ARG A 301 6.06 -43.39 -20.34
N ILE A 302 7.05 -42.56 -20.04
CA ILE A 302 8.20 -42.91 -19.18
C ILE A 302 7.72 -43.33 -17.79
N ALA A 303 6.79 -42.58 -17.19
CA ALA A 303 6.19 -42.92 -15.90
C ALA A 303 5.49 -44.29 -15.93
N GLY A 304 4.72 -44.55 -16.98
CA GLY A 304 4.04 -45.85 -17.17
C GLY A 304 5.01 -47.04 -17.33
N ASP A 305 6.11 -46.81 -18.06
CA ASP A 305 7.09 -47.88 -18.33
C ASP A 305 7.94 -48.24 -17.09
N MET A 306 8.27 -47.25 -16.23
CA MET A 306 9.17 -47.50 -15.09
C MET A 306 8.47 -47.66 -13.74
N GLY A 307 7.20 -47.33 -13.64
CA GLY A 307 6.36 -47.42 -12.44
C GLY A 307 6.59 -46.29 -11.43
N ASP A 308 5.57 -46.04 -10.60
CA ASP A 308 5.44 -44.83 -9.73
C ASP A 308 6.63 -44.57 -8.78
N ALA A 309 7.21 -45.63 -8.22
CA ALA A 309 8.29 -45.46 -7.24
C ALA A 309 9.60 -44.99 -7.89
N ARG A 310 9.92 -45.53 -9.08
CA ARG A 310 11.11 -45.09 -9.83
C ARG A 310 10.89 -43.74 -10.48
N TRP A 311 9.69 -43.50 -10.98
CA TRP A 311 9.32 -42.22 -11.55
C TRP A 311 9.45 -41.08 -10.51
N ARG A 312 8.92 -41.24 -9.30
CA ARG A 312 9.07 -40.24 -8.23
C ARG A 312 10.53 -39.94 -7.90
N LYS A 313 11.40 -40.97 -7.83
CA LYS A 313 12.83 -40.78 -7.57
C LYS A 313 13.49 -39.98 -8.68
N LEU A 314 13.21 -40.35 -9.95
CA LEU A 314 13.73 -39.64 -11.12
C LEU A 314 13.24 -38.17 -11.16
N LEU A 315 11.98 -37.95 -10.86
CA LEU A 315 11.40 -36.61 -10.83
C LEU A 315 12.03 -35.74 -9.75
N THR A 316 12.31 -36.30 -8.56
CA THR A 316 13.03 -35.57 -7.50
C THR A 316 14.44 -35.19 -7.96
N GLU A 317 15.19 -36.11 -8.55
CA GLU A 317 16.54 -35.85 -9.05
C GLU A 317 16.55 -34.83 -10.19
N HIS A 318 15.58 -34.90 -11.11
CA HIS A 318 15.34 -33.88 -12.13
C HIS A 318 15.09 -32.50 -11.51
N GLN A 319 14.19 -32.42 -10.52
CA GLN A 319 13.85 -31.17 -9.86
C GLN A 319 15.04 -30.54 -9.15
N ASP A 320 15.83 -31.32 -8.46
CA ASP A 320 17.03 -30.85 -7.78
C ASP A 320 18.05 -30.26 -8.77
N ARG A 321 18.29 -30.93 -9.89
CA ARG A 321 19.20 -30.42 -10.94
C ARG A 321 18.68 -29.14 -11.61
N VAL A 322 17.37 -29.07 -11.87
CA VAL A 322 16.79 -27.83 -12.42
C VAL A 322 17.01 -26.68 -11.44
N ARG A 323 16.78 -26.88 -10.13
CA ARG A 323 17.02 -25.86 -9.10
C ARG A 323 18.48 -25.44 -9.01
N GLU A 324 19.43 -26.36 -9.16
CA GLU A 324 20.85 -26.03 -9.25
C GLU A 324 21.17 -25.12 -10.43
N GLN A 325 20.57 -25.35 -11.60
CA GLN A 325 20.75 -24.47 -12.75
C GLN A 325 20.04 -23.14 -12.54
N LEU A 326 18.83 -23.11 -11.99
CA LEU A 326 18.14 -21.86 -11.64
C LEU A 326 18.99 -21.01 -10.70
N ALA A 327 19.53 -21.57 -9.63
CA ALA A 327 20.41 -20.87 -8.69
C ALA A 327 21.68 -20.34 -9.36
N ARG A 328 22.31 -21.14 -10.25
CA ARG A 328 23.53 -20.75 -10.98
C ARG A 328 23.32 -19.55 -11.90
N PHE A 329 22.14 -19.44 -12.54
CA PHE A 329 21.81 -18.38 -13.48
C PHE A 329 20.94 -17.28 -12.86
N GLU A 330 20.79 -17.25 -11.53
CA GLU A 330 20.00 -16.28 -10.78
C GLU A 330 18.52 -16.24 -11.22
N GLY A 331 17.95 -17.42 -11.55
CA GLY A 331 16.54 -17.58 -11.88
C GLY A 331 15.69 -17.82 -10.63
N ARG A 332 14.51 -17.25 -10.59
CA ARG A 332 13.53 -17.49 -9.54
C ARG A 332 12.52 -18.56 -9.98
N GLU A 333 12.49 -19.69 -9.26
CA GLU A 333 11.41 -20.68 -9.40
C GLU A 333 10.08 -20.02 -9.00
N VAL A 334 9.07 -20.15 -9.84
CA VAL A 334 7.69 -19.74 -9.53
C VAL A 334 6.90 -20.96 -9.04
N LYS A 335 6.88 -22.02 -9.83
CA LYS A 335 6.26 -23.29 -9.45
C LYS A 335 6.71 -24.45 -10.34
N THR A 336 6.55 -25.67 -9.82
CA THR A 336 6.60 -26.88 -10.62
C THR A 336 5.24 -27.17 -11.23
N THR A 337 5.21 -27.65 -12.47
CA THR A 337 4.00 -28.05 -13.20
C THR A 337 3.88 -29.58 -13.32
N GLY A 338 4.28 -30.30 -12.28
CA GLY A 338 4.39 -31.75 -12.28
C GLY A 338 5.77 -32.21 -12.74
N ASP A 339 5.96 -32.43 -14.02
CA ASP A 339 7.20 -32.83 -14.69
C ASP A 339 7.97 -31.64 -15.32
N GLY A 340 7.44 -30.43 -15.23
CA GLY A 340 8.05 -29.21 -15.75
C GLY A 340 8.24 -28.13 -14.70
N PHE A 341 8.86 -27.02 -15.10
CA PHE A 341 9.10 -25.83 -14.28
C PHE A 341 8.60 -24.57 -14.97
N LEU A 342 8.11 -23.65 -14.14
CA LEU A 342 7.92 -22.26 -14.45
C LEU A 342 8.90 -21.44 -13.62
N ALA A 343 9.76 -20.68 -14.30
CA ALA A 343 10.72 -19.78 -13.66
C ALA A 343 10.78 -18.43 -14.37
N ILE A 344 11.26 -17.39 -13.67
CA ILE A 344 11.47 -16.07 -14.24
C ILE A 344 12.90 -15.57 -13.97
N PHE A 345 13.34 -14.67 -14.85
CA PHE A 345 14.66 -14.04 -14.83
C PHE A 345 14.56 -12.55 -15.12
N ASP A 346 15.46 -11.77 -14.55
CA ASP A 346 15.56 -10.33 -14.80
C ASP A 346 16.08 -10.00 -16.22
N GLY A 347 16.60 -11.02 -16.94
CA GLY A 347 17.13 -10.81 -18.28
C GLY A 347 17.16 -12.08 -19.15
N PRO A 348 17.02 -11.89 -20.50
CA PRO A 348 16.90 -12.99 -21.45
C PRO A 348 18.17 -13.82 -21.59
N THR A 349 19.35 -13.23 -21.40
CA THR A 349 20.64 -13.93 -21.54
C THR A 349 20.82 -14.99 -20.46
N ARG A 350 20.47 -14.68 -19.19
CA ARG A 350 20.51 -15.64 -18.07
C ARG A 350 19.50 -16.75 -18.29
N ALA A 351 18.28 -16.40 -18.69
CA ALA A 351 17.23 -17.36 -18.96
C ALA A 351 17.62 -18.35 -20.09
N ALA A 352 18.19 -17.85 -21.18
CA ALA A 352 18.65 -18.68 -22.30
C ALA A 352 19.81 -19.59 -21.90
N GLY A 353 20.78 -19.08 -21.13
CA GLY A 353 21.88 -19.88 -20.57
C GLY A 353 21.40 -20.98 -19.65
N CYS A 354 20.46 -20.67 -18.75
CA CYS A 354 19.84 -21.65 -17.86
C CYS A 354 19.08 -22.73 -18.63
N ALA A 355 18.23 -22.35 -19.57
CA ALA A 355 17.48 -23.29 -20.39
C ALA A 355 18.39 -24.25 -21.16
N GLN A 356 19.48 -23.74 -21.77
CA GLN A 356 20.48 -24.55 -22.46
C GLN A 356 21.20 -25.52 -21.51
N ALA A 357 21.57 -25.06 -20.32
CA ALA A 357 22.21 -25.92 -19.31
C ALA A 357 21.27 -27.06 -18.89
N ILE A 358 19.98 -26.77 -18.66
CA ILE A 358 18.98 -27.78 -18.29
C ILE A 358 18.84 -28.84 -19.42
N VAL A 359 18.56 -28.43 -20.65
CA VAL A 359 18.34 -29.42 -21.75
C VAL A 359 19.59 -30.23 -22.08
N THR A 360 20.77 -29.73 -21.74
CA THR A 360 22.06 -30.41 -21.96
C THR A 360 22.35 -31.42 -20.85
N ASP A 361 21.97 -31.17 -19.62
CA ASP A 361 22.26 -32.03 -18.45
C ASP A 361 21.30 -33.22 -18.31
N MET A 362 20.03 -33.06 -18.67
CA MET A 362 18.96 -34.05 -18.45
C MET A 362 19.17 -35.42 -19.14
N PRO A 363 19.80 -35.52 -20.31
CA PRO A 363 20.11 -36.82 -20.89
C PRO A 363 20.95 -37.76 -20.01
N SER A 364 21.74 -37.21 -19.08
CA SER A 364 22.49 -37.99 -18.09
C SER A 364 21.59 -38.74 -17.10
N LEU A 365 20.34 -38.30 -16.92
CA LEU A 365 19.28 -38.96 -16.14
C LEU A 365 18.43 -39.95 -16.99
N GLY A 366 18.70 -40.05 -18.29
CA GLY A 366 17.92 -40.86 -19.22
C GLY A 366 16.58 -40.23 -19.62
N ILE A 367 16.41 -38.90 -19.44
CA ILE A 367 15.23 -38.15 -19.86
C ILE A 367 15.64 -37.02 -20.82
N GLU A 368 14.70 -36.62 -21.63
CA GLU A 368 14.85 -35.48 -22.53
C GLU A 368 13.89 -34.37 -22.10
N VAL A 369 14.40 -33.13 -22.06
CA VAL A 369 13.65 -31.94 -21.68
C VAL A 369 13.60 -30.96 -22.84
N ARG A 370 12.51 -30.29 -23.00
CA ARG A 370 12.31 -29.14 -23.89
C ARG A 370 12.07 -27.85 -23.10
N ALA A 371 12.39 -26.72 -23.70
CA ALA A 371 12.20 -25.43 -23.02
C ALA A 371 11.68 -24.34 -23.96
N GLY A 372 10.94 -23.40 -23.39
CA GLY A 372 10.43 -22.22 -24.10
C GLY A 372 10.64 -20.94 -23.29
N LEU A 373 11.05 -19.87 -24.00
CA LEU A 373 11.38 -18.57 -23.43
C LEU A 373 10.57 -17.46 -24.07
N HIS A 374 10.07 -16.54 -23.24
CA HIS A 374 9.51 -15.28 -23.70
C HIS A 374 9.82 -14.16 -22.70
N THR A 375 10.13 -12.96 -23.21
CA THR A 375 10.28 -11.76 -22.38
C THR A 375 9.08 -10.83 -22.60
N GLY A 376 8.43 -10.44 -21.53
CA GLY A 376 7.28 -9.56 -21.54
C GLY A 376 6.86 -9.15 -20.13
N GLU A 377 5.86 -8.30 -20.03
CA GLU A 377 5.28 -7.95 -18.73
C GLU A 377 4.53 -9.14 -18.13
N VAL A 378 4.88 -9.47 -16.88
CA VAL A 378 4.18 -10.43 -16.05
C VAL A 378 3.57 -9.74 -14.84
N GLU A 379 2.41 -10.21 -14.41
CA GLU A 379 1.74 -9.78 -13.20
C GLU A 379 2.19 -10.66 -12.04
N LEU A 380 2.74 -10.07 -10.97
CA LEU A 380 3.08 -10.81 -9.76
C LEU A 380 1.82 -10.99 -8.90
N ILE A 381 1.49 -12.23 -8.53
CA ILE A 381 0.29 -12.61 -7.77
C ILE A 381 0.76 -13.43 -6.56
N GLY A 382 1.21 -12.74 -5.50
CA GLY A 382 1.90 -13.42 -4.40
C GLY A 382 3.15 -14.16 -4.89
N ASP A 383 3.22 -15.48 -4.67
CA ASP A 383 4.34 -16.32 -5.15
C ASP A 383 4.17 -16.80 -6.61
N ASP A 384 3.02 -16.57 -7.24
CA ASP A 384 2.71 -16.94 -8.64
C ASP A 384 2.89 -15.75 -9.60
N ILE A 385 2.76 -16.03 -10.90
CA ILE A 385 2.78 -15.01 -11.95
C ILE A 385 1.62 -15.21 -12.93
N GLY A 386 1.11 -14.10 -13.49
CA GLY A 386 0.06 -14.07 -14.51
C GLY A 386 0.43 -13.23 -15.72
N GLY A 387 -0.51 -13.13 -16.65
CA GLY A 387 -0.40 -12.28 -17.83
C GLY A 387 -0.11 -13.03 -19.13
N ILE A 388 -0.24 -12.33 -20.25
CA ILE A 388 -0.10 -12.91 -21.60
C ILE A 388 1.29 -13.49 -21.85
N ALA A 389 2.33 -12.89 -21.26
CA ALA A 389 3.71 -13.32 -21.41
C ALA A 389 3.94 -14.76 -20.92
N VAL A 390 3.25 -15.15 -19.84
CA VAL A 390 3.29 -16.52 -19.30
C VAL A 390 2.69 -17.51 -20.29
N HIS A 391 1.56 -17.14 -20.89
CA HIS A 391 0.91 -17.98 -21.90
C HIS A 391 1.76 -18.13 -23.17
N VAL A 392 2.39 -17.05 -23.63
CA VAL A 392 3.30 -17.08 -24.80
C VAL A 392 4.47 -18.02 -24.53
N ALA A 393 5.16 -17.90 -23.38
CA ALA A 393 6.29 -18.77 -23.03
C ALA A 393 5.87 -20.26 -22.98
N ALA A 394 4.72 -20.57 -22.36
CA ALA A 394 4.18 -21.93 -22.31
C ALA A 394 3.89 -22.50 -23.71
N ARG A 395 3.34 -21.69 -24.63
CA ARG A 395 3.05 -22.14 -26.00
C ARG A 395 4.32 -22.33 -26.82
N ILE A 396 5.33 -21.49 -26.62
CA ILE A 396 6.64 -21.65 -27.26
C ILE A 396 7.31 -22.93 -26.75
N SER A 397 7.26 -23.22 -25.46
CA SER A 397 7.77 -24.48 -24.90
C SER A 397 7.09 -25.72 -25.52
N ALA A 398 5.77 -25.65 -25.75
CA ALA A 398 5.02 -26.73 -26.37
C ALA A 398 5.38 -26.98 -27.85
N LEU A 399 5.96 -25.98 -28.57
CA LEU A 399 6.46 -26.17 -29.93
C LEU A 399 7.85 -26.81 -29.99
N ALA A 400 8.57 -26.81 -28.86
CA ALA A 400 9.95 -27.31 -28.82
C ALA A 400 10.00 -28.84 -28.91
N GLU A 401 10.94 -29.32 -29.70
CA GLU A 401 11.31 -30.73 -29.77
C GLU A 401 12.18 -31.14 -28.56
N ALA A 402 12.39 -32.43 -28.37
CA ALA A 402 13.29 -32.94 -27.35
C ALA A 402 14.68 -32.29 -27.44
N ARG A 403 15.25 -31.90 -26.29
CA ARG A 403 16.57 -31.27 -26.17
C ARG A 403 16.69 -29.92 -26.91
N THR A 404 15.55 -29.23 -27.12
CA THR A 404 15.52 -27.98 -27.84
C THR A 404 15.03 -26.86 -26.92
N VAL A 405 15.65 -25.68 -27.03
CA VAL A 405 15.21 -24.43 -26.43
C VAL A 405 14.69 -23.52 -27.52
N LEU A 406 13.44 -23.13 -27.42
CA LEU A 406 12.83 -22.13 -28.31
C LEU A 406 12.61 -20.80 -27.57
N ALA A 407 12.73 -19.71 -28.30
CA ALA A 407 12.57 -18.36 -27.76
C ALA A 407 11.75 -17.47 -28.70
N SER A 408 11.01 -16.54 -28.15
CA SER A 408 10.34 -15.49 -28.92
C SER A 408 11.36 -14.51 -29.53
N ARG A 409 10.92 -13.75 -30.53
CA ARG A 409 11.69 -12.63 -31.11
C ARG A 409 12.17 -11.63 -30.05
N THR A 410 11.32 -11.31 -29.05
CA THR A 410 11.69 -10.37 -27.99
C THR A 410 12.91 -10.85 -27.20
N VAL A 411 12.99 -12.15 -26.87
CA VAL A 411 14.16 -12.75 -26.21
C VAL A 411 15.41 -12.56 -27.08
N ARG A 412 15.34 -12.89 -28.37
CA ARG A 412 16.46 -12.73 -29.31
C ARG A 412 16.92 -11.28 -29.39
N ASP A 413 15.98 -10.36 -29.58
CA ASP A 413 16.30 -8.94 -29.81
C ASP A 413 16.92 -8.28 -28.56
N LEU A 414 16.50 -8.69 -27.36
CA LEU A 414 17.07 -8.23 -26.09
C LEU A 414 18.39 -8.94 -25.71
N ALA A 415 18.68 -10.10 -26.29
CA ALA A 415 19.90 -10.84 -26.03
C ALA A 415 21.04 -10.52 -27.05
N VAL A 416 20.85 -9.52 -27.91
CA VAL A 416 21.88 -9.07 -28.88
C VAL A 416 23.17 -8.69 -28.13
N GLY A 417 24.31 -9.21 -28.58
CA GLY A 417 25.62 -8.97 -27.96
C GLY A 417 25.99 -9.94 -26.84
N SER A 418 25.12 -10.87 -26.46
CA SER A 418 25.38 -11.87 -25.41
C SER A 418 26.27 -13.06 -25.85
N GLY A 419 26.53 -13.20 -27.13
CA GLY A 419 27.23 -14.36 -27.70
C GLY A 419 26.37 -15.61 -27.86
N ILE A 420 25.06 -15.53 -27.60
CA ILE A 420 24.11 -16.61 -27.84
C ILE A 420 23.61 -16.54 -29.28
N ASP A 421 23.66 -17.67 -29.99
CA ASP A 421 23.16 -17.77 -31.36
C ASP A 421 21.66 -18.08 -31.37
N PHE A 422 20.93 -17.43 -32.28
CA PHE A 422 19.50 -17.63 -32.49
C PHE A 422 19.22 -17.99 -33.95
N ALA A 423 18.82 -19.21 -34.22
CA ALA A 423 18.44 -19.68 -35.56
C ALA A 423 16.91 -19.54 -35.75
N PRO A 424 16.44 -19.00 -36.89
CA PRO A 424 15.00 -18.92 -37.17
C PRO A 424 14.33 -20.30 -37.11
N HIS A 425 13.21 -20.39 -36.37
CA HIS A 425 12.37 -21.59 -36.29
C HIS A 425 11.04 -21.41 -37.04
N GLY A 426 10.77 -20.20 -37.52
CA GLY A 426 9.58 -19.85 -38.32
C GLY A 426 8.57 -18.96 -37.59
N ARG A 427 7.43 -18.77 -38.25
CA ARG A 427 6.27 -18.06 -37.71
C ARG A 427 5.23 -19.08 -37.29
N HIS A 428 4.66 -18.89 -36.11
CA HIS A 428 3.72 -19.81 -35.50
C HIS A 428 2.51 -19.07 -34.93
N SER A 429 1.32 -19.61 -35.18
CA SER A 429 0.10 -19.19 -34.50
C SER A 429 0.03 -19.92 -33.16
N LEU A 430 0.04 -19.18 -32.03
CA LEU A 430 0.00 -19.72 -30.69
C LEU A 430 -1.44 -19.80 -30.20
N LYS A 431 -1.89 -20.99 -29.78
CA LYS A 431 -3.29 -21.20 -29.36
C LYS A 431 -3.70 -20.26 -28.22
N GLY A 432 -4.70 -19.39 -28.49
CA GLY A 432 -5.24 -18.46 -27.51
C GLY A 432 -4.42 -17.18 -27.34
N VAL A 433 -3.44 -16.92 -28.21
CA VAL A 433 -2.64 -15.71 -28.26
C VAL A 433 -2.88 -15.04 -29.64
N PRO A 434 -3.13 -13.73 -29.70
CA PRO A 434 -3.29 -13.02 -30.97
C PRO A 434 -2.02 -13.05 -31.82
N ASP A 435 -2.18 -12.86 -33.13
CA ASP A 435 -1.12 -12.73 -34.14
C ASP A 435 -0.24 -13.97 -34.34
N GLU A 436 0.64 -13.86 -35.34
CA GLU A 436 1.72 -14.83 -35.58
C GLU A 436 3.00 -14.41 -34.88
N TRP A 437 3.67 -15.36 -34.28
CA TRP A 437 4.86 -15.16 -33.48
C TRP A 437 6.09 -15.72 -34.19
N GLU A 438 7.11 -14.89 -34.34
CA GLU A 438 8.42 -15.33 -34.79
C GLU A 438 9.15 -16.05 -33.66
N VAL A 439 9.50 -17.32 -33.90
CA VAL A 439 10.17 -18.18 -32.93
C VAL A 439 11.57 -18.51 -33.42
N PHE A 440 12.49 -18.60 -32.49
CA PHE A 440 13.90 -18.87 -32.75
C PHE A 440 14.37 -20.05 -31.89
N ARG A 441 15.22 -20.90 -32.48
CA ARG A 441 15.95 -21.91 -31.73
C ARG A 441 17.17 -21.25 -31.11
N VAL A 442 17.34 -21.43 -29.79
CA VAL A 442 18.50 -20.96 -29.05
C VAL A 442 19.66 -21.94 -29.30
N GLY A 443 20.74 -21.48 -29.86
CA GLY A 443 21.97 -22.25 -30.08
C GLY A 443 22.77 -22.45 -28.80
N SER A 444 23.65 -23.45 -28.77
CA SER A 444 24.67 -23.54 -27.73
C SER A 444 25.62 -22.36 -27.84
N PRO A 445 26.10 -21.78 -26.71
CA PRO A 445 27.14 -20.76 -26.77
C PRO A 445 28.36 -21.36 -27.53
N PRO A 446 29.07 -20.54 -28.36
CA PRO A 446 30.25 -21.02 -29.06
C PRO A 446 31.20 -21.62 -28.06
N ALA A 447 31.74 -22.81 -28.39
CA ALA A 447 32.79 -23.43 -27.57
C ALA A 447 33.91 -22.40 -27.41
N SER A 448 34.32 -22.12 -26.18
CA SER A 448 35.48 -21.25 -25.93
C SER A 448 36.66 -21.72 -26.80
N PRO A 449 37.34 -20.80 -27.52
CA PRO A 449 38.51 -21.20 -28.29
C PRO A 449 39.51 -21.91 -27.35
N PRO A 450 40.18 -22.96 -27.83
CA PRO A 450 41.20 -23.64 -27.04
C PRO A 450 42.27 -22.60 -26.67
N VAL A 451 42.63 -22.55 -25.40
CA VAL A 451 43.72 -21.72 -24.82
C VAL A 451 45.06 -22.15 -25.39
#